data_fe3feffcbf06d9f955bd6a9786a71e96
#
_entry.id   fe3feffcbf06d9f955bd6a9786a71e96
#
_cell.length_a   1.000
_cell.length_b   1.000
_cell.length_c   1.000
_cell.angle_alpha   90.00
_cell.angle_beta   90.00
_cell.angle_gamma   90.00
#
_symmetry.space_group_name_H-M   'P 1'
#
loop_
_entity.id
_entity.type
_entity.pdbx_description
1 polymer ?
#
loop_
_entity_poly.entity_id
_entity_poly.type
_entity_poly.pdbx_seq_one_letter_code
_entity_poly.pdbx_strand_id
1 'polypeptide(L)'
;MKIKTENEVTLQFPSQSSNEGFIRSAVACFAAQMDPTLNELEDIKTAVSEAATNAIVHAYPDRIGKVTVKVRICTGQVLEITVRDYGRGIPDVEKARQPMFTTGGEERSGMNFTIMESFMDSLKVRSVAGRGTTVVMKKKIAPRIKR
;
A
#
# COMPACT_ATOMS: atom_id res chain seq x y z
N MET A 1 14.90 2.35 20.50
CA MET A 1 13.53 2.34 21.02
C MET A 1 12.66 1.43 20.15
N LYS A 2 11.96 0.52 20.76
CA LYS A 2 11.05 -0.34 20.02
C LYS A 2 9.81 0.43 19.58
N ILE A 3 9.48 0.29 18.31
CA ILE A 3 8.22 0.79 17.78
C ILE A 3 7.12 -0.17 18.23
N LYS A 4 6.12 0.36 18.90
CA LYS A 4 5.00 -0.44 19.37
C LYS A 4 3.74 -0.09 18.59
N THR A 5 2.92 -1.09 18.35
CA THR A 5 1.60 -0.89 17.77
C THR A 5 0.65 -0.37 18.85
N GLU A 6 0.03 0.77 18.59
CA GLU A 6 -0.96 1.36 19.50
C GLU A 6 -2.37 0.96 19.10
N ASN A 7 -2.63 0.80 17.82
CA ASN A 7 -3.92 0.37 17.30
C ASN A 7 -3.71 -0.30 15.95
N GLU A 8 -4.58 -1.23 15.60
CA GLU A 8 -4.48 -1.87 14.30
C GLU A 8 -5.81 -2.42 13.83
N VAL A 9 -5.93 -2.56 12.51
CA VAL A 9 -7.05 -3.22 11.88
C VAL A 9 -6.52 -4.09 10.76
N THR A 10 -7.15 -5.24 10.55
CA THR A 10 -6.86 -6.12 9.43
C THR A 10 -8.13 -6.32 8.63
N LEU A 11 -8.03 -6.12 7.32
CA LEU A 11 -9.13 -6.28 6.39
C LEU A 11 -8.74 -7.36 5.39
N GLN A 12 -9.68 -8.23 5.07
CA GLN A 12 -9.46 -9.31 4.13
C GLN A 12 -10.62 -9.35 3.16
N PHE A 13 -10.30 -9.39 1.87
CA PHE A 13 -11.34 -9.31 0.84
C PHE A 13 -10.90 -10.01 -0.44
N PRO A 14 -11.85 -10.39 -1.31
CA PRO A 14 -11.50 -10.94 -2.61
C PRO A 14 -11.00 -9.84 -3.54
N SER A 15 -10.18 -10.20 -4.52
CA SER A 15 -9.56 -9.27 -5.46
C SER A 15 -10.54 -8.76 -6.52
N GLN A 16 -11.70 -8.32 -6.08
CA GLN A 16 -12.68 -7.66 -6.92
C GLN A 16 -12.29 -6.20 -7.11
N SER A 17 -12.36 -5.72 -8.35
CA SER A 17 -11.96 -4.35 -8.65
C SER A 17 -12.79 -3.32 -7.88
N SER A 18 -14.04 -3.64 -7.57
CA SER A 18 -14.91 -2.77 -6.77
C SER A 18 -14.39 -2.54 -5.36
N ASN A 19 -13.52 -3.41 -4.86
CA ASN A 19 -12.98 -3.28 -3.50
C ASN A 19 -11.85 -2.28 -3.39
N GLU A 20 -11.27 -1.82 -4.51
CA GLU A 20 -10.21 -0.81 -4.46
C GLU A 20 -10.69 0.47 -3.77
N GLY A 21 -11.82 0.99 -4.20
CA GLY A 21 -12.39 2.21 -3.59
C GLY A 21 -12.74 2.01 -2.13
N PHE A 22 -13.28 0.84 -1.79
CA PHE A 22 -13.60 0.53 -0.40
C PHE A 22 -12.35 0.53 0.48
N ILE A 23 -11.28 -0.16 0.05
CA ILE A 23 -10.09 -0.27 0.89
C ILE A 23 -9.37 1.07 1.02
N ARG A 24 -9.35 1.86 -0.05
CA ARG A 24 -8.80 3.21 0.01
C ARG A 24 -9.50 4.05 1.05
N SER A 25 -10.83 4.02 1.05
CA SER A 25 -11.65 4.76 2.02
C SER A 25 -11.51 4.23 3.42
N ALA A 26 -11.47 2.91 3.59
CA ALA A 26 -11.34 2.29 4.91
C ALA A 26 -10.01 2.64 5.56
N VAL A 27 -8.92 2.57 4.81
CA VAL A 27 -7.59 2.93 5.33
C VAL A 27 -7.54 4.41 5.70
N ALA A 28 -8.07 5.28 4.84
CA ALA A 28 -8.11 6.71 5.12
C ALA A 28 -8.93 7.00 6.40
N CYS A 29 -10.05 6.32 6.55
CA CYS A 29 -10.90 6.47 7.73
C CYS A 29 -10.16 6.05 9.01
N PHE A 30 -9.44 4.94 8.96
CA PHE A 30 -8.65 4.48 10.09
C PHE A 30 -7.51 5.45 10.41
N ALA A 31 -6.81 5.92 9.38
CA ALA A 31 -5.71 6.87 9.52
C ALA A 31 -6.17 8.22 10.07
N ALA A 32 -7.43 8.57 9.90
CA ALA A 32 -7.99 9.82 10.40
C ALA A 32 -7.85 9.95 11.92
N GLN A 33 -7.72 8.84 12.64
CA GLN A 33 -7.49 8.85 14.09
C GLN A 33 -6.19 9.57 14.47
N MET A 34 -5.24 9.66 13.54
CA MET A 34 -3.96 10.33 13.77
C MET A 34 -4.01 11.82 13.48
N ASP A 35 -5.17 12.32 13.12
CA ASP A 35 -5.40 13.73 12.79
C ASP A 35 -4.45 14.25 11.69
N PRO A 36 -4.40 13.57 10.53
CA PRO A 36 -3.55 14.01 9.44
C PRO A 36 -4.08 15.29 8.78
N THR A 37 -3.20 16.00 8.10
CA THR A 37 -3.65 17.07 7.20
C THR A 37 -4.37 16.47 6.01
N LEU A 38 -5.09 17.30 5.27
CA LEU A 38 -5.75 16.86 4.03
C LEU A 38 -4.72 16.35 3.02
N ASN A 39 -3.56 17.01 2.92
CA ASN A 39 -2.50 16.57 2.02
C ASN A 39 -1.95 15.21 2.44
N GLU A 40 -1.70 15.00 3.72
CA GLU A 40 -1.25 13.70 4.22
C GLU A 40 -2.27 12.61 3.93
N LEU A 41 -3.54 12.92 4.11
CA LEU A 41 -4.61 11.95 3.86
C LEU A 41 -4.71 11.60 2.38
N GLU A 42 -4.58 12.59 1.49
CA GLU A 42 -4.58 12.33 0.05
C GLU A 42 -3.37 11.49 -0.38
N ASP A 43 -2.20 11.75 0.20
CA ASP A 43 -1.00 10.96 -0.06
C ASP A 43 -1.21 9.49 0.34
N ILE A 44 -1.80 9.27 1.49
CA ILE A 44 -2.13 7.92 1.98
C ILE A 44 -3.09 7.23 1.02
N LYS A 45 -4.14 7.93 0.62
CA LYS A 45 -5.15 7.38 -0.29
C LYS A 45 -4.53 6.99 -1.64
N THR A 46 -3.66 7.83 -2.17
CA THR A 46 -3.00 7.56 -3.44
C THR A 46 -2.10 6.33 -3.34
N ALA A 47 -1.27 6.25 -2.30
CA ALA A 47 -0.38 5.11 -2.11
C ALA A 47 -1.15 3.81 -1.92
N VAL A 48 -2.21 3.83 -1.12
CA VAL A 48 -3.05 2.65 -0.88
C VAL A 48 -3.75 2.22 -2.16
N SER A 49 -4.23 3.18 -2.94
CA SER A 49 -4.90 2.88 -4.21
C SER A 49 -3.97 2.13 -5.17
N GLU A 50 -2.71 2.57 -5.25
CA GLU A 50 -1.73 1.90 -6.10
C GLU A 50 -1.40 0.49 -5.58
N ALA A 51 -1.21 0.34 -4.29
CA ALA A 51 -0.91 -0.95 -3.69
C ALA A 51 -2.09 -1.92 -3.83
N ALA A 52 -3.30 -1.43 -3.62
CA ALA A 52 -4.52 -2.25 -3.76
C ALA A 52 -4.73 -2.68 -5.20
N THR A 53 -4.49 -1.79 -6.16
CA THR A 53 -4.61 -2.12 -7.58
C THR A 53 -3.63 -3.24 -7.95
N ASN A 54 -2.40 -3.18 -7.46
CA ASN A 54 -1.43 -4.24 -7.71
C ASN A 54 -1.92 -5.58 -7.17
N ALA A 55 -2.45 -5.57 -5.96
CA ALA A 55 -2.93 -6.80 -5.32
C ALA A 55 -4.21 -7.35 -5.96
N ILE A 56 -5.01 -6.49 -6.58
CA ILE A 56 -6.26 -6.88 -7.23
C ILE A 56 -6.03 -7.31 -8.66
N VAL A 57 -5.31 -6.47 -9.42
CA VAL A 57 -5.18 -6.64 -10.87
C VAL A 57 -3.96 -7.48 -11.25
N HIS A 58 -2.79 -7.07 -10.79
CA HIS A 58 -1.54 -7.70 -11.23
C HIS A 58 -1.29 -9.04 -10.56
N ALA A 59 -1.70 -9.20 -9.32
CA ALA A 59 -1.47 -10.45 -8.59
C ALA A 59 -2.32 -11.60 -9.12
N TYR A 60 -3.54 -11.31 -9.56
CA TYR A 60 -4.52 -12.34 -9.95
C TYR A 60 -5.10 -12.03 -11.34
N PRO A 61 -4.29 -12.13 -12.41
CA PRO A 61 -4.78 -11.78 -13.75
C PRO A 61 -5.90 -12.67 -14.27
N ASP A 62 -5.96 -13.91 -13.81
CA ASP A 62 -6.90 -14.90 -14.36
C ASP A 62 -7.93 -15.42 -13.36
N ARG A 63 -7.92 -14.89 -12.15
CA ARG A 63 -8.84 -15.39 -11.12
C ARG A 63 -9.02 -14.35 -10.02
N ILE A 64 -9.97 -14.62 -9.15
CA ILE A 64 -10.19 -13.83 -7.94
C ILE A 64 -9.46 -14.54 -6.80
N GLY A 65 -8.60 -13.81 -6.11
CA GLY A 65 -7.87 -14.32 -4.96
C GLY A 65 -8.06 -13.46 -3.74
N LYS A 66 -7.36 -13.81 -2.68
CA LYS A 66 -7.47 -13.11 -1.40
C LYS A 66 -6.48 -11.97 -1.32
N VAL A 67 -6.93 -10.83 -0.78
CA VAL A 67 -6.09 -9.69 -0.46
C VAL A 67 -6.26 -9.37 1.02
N THR A 68 -5.16 -9.16 1.71
CA THR A 68 -5.16 -8.78 3.12
C THR A 68 -4.49 -7.42 3.26
N VAL A 69 -5.15 -6.51 3.96
CA VAL A 69 -4.59 -5.19 4.26
C VAL A 69 -4.58 -5.02 5.77
N LYS A 70 -3.42 -4.75 6.32
CA LYS A 70 -3.25 -4.50 7.74
C LYS A 70 -2.77 -3.07 7.91
N VAL A 71 -3.45 -2.33 8.77
CA VAL A 71 -3.09 -0.94 9.06
C VAL A 71 -2.77 -0.83 10.54
N ARG A 72 -1.60 -0.29 10.84
CA ARG A 72 -1.18 -0.11 12.24
C ARG A 72 -0.84 1.35 12.51
N ILE A 73 -1.32 1.83 13.64
CA ILE A 73 -0.88 3.10 14.21
C ILE A 73 0.18 2.76 15.23
N CYS A 74 1.39 3.23 15.00
CA CYS A 74 2.54 2.90 15.82
C CYS A 74 3.02 4.11 16.63
N THR A 75 3.79 3.83 17.67
CA THR A 75 4.40 4.90 18.48
C THR A 75 5.19 5.85 17.59
N GLY A 76 5.23 7.14 17.96
CA GLY A 76 5.94 8.16 17.19
C GLY A 76 5.16 8.69 16.00
N GLN A 77 3.84 8.54 16.02
CA GLN A 77 2.99 9.06 14.93
C GLN A 77 3.29 8.40 13.58
N VAL A 78 3.56 7.10 13.58
CA VAL A 78 3.85 6.35 12.37
C VAL A 78 2.66 5.49 11.97
N LEU A 79 2.21 5.68 10.74
CA LEU A 79 1.19 4.83 10.12
C LEU A 79 1.91 3.79 9.27
N GLU A 80 1.58 2.51 9.51
CA GLU A 80 2.14 1.41 8.72
C GLU A 80 1.01 0.67 8.01
N ILE A 81 1.14 0.53 6.70
CA ILE A 81 0.13 -0.14 5.88
C ILE A 81 0.81 -1.32 5.18
N THR A 82 0.29 -2.51 5.39
CA THR A 82 0.76 -3.73 4.73
C THR A 82 -0.32 -4.24 3.81
N VAL A 83 0.02 -4.42 2.54
CA VAL A 83 -0.90 -4.98 1.54
C VAL A 83 -0.29 -6.30 1.08
N ARG A 84 -1.01 -7.38 1.28
CA ARG A 84 -0.53 -8.72 0.95
C ARG A 84 -1.49 -9.43 0.01
N ASP A 85 -0.93 -9.97 -1.07
CA ASP A 85 -1.65 -10.88 -1.94
C ASP A 85 -0.97 -12.25 -1.93
N TYR A 86 -1.68 -13.23 -2.45
CA TYR A 86 -1.20 -14.62 -2.55
C TYR A 86 -1.22 -15.03 -4.01
N GLY A 87 -0.93 -14.08 -4.88
CA GLY A 87 -1.00 -14.27 -6.31
C GLY A 87 0.30 -14.77 -6.91
N ARG A 88 0.52 -14.36 -8.16
CA ARG A 88 1.64 -14.91 -8.94
C ARG A 88 3.02 -14.41 -8.49
N GLY A 89 3.08 -13.36 -7.70
CA GLY A 89 4.35 -12.78 -7.30
C GLY A 89 4.97 -11.93 -8.41
N ILE A 90 6.11 -11.31 -8.08
CA ILE A 90 6.88 -10.46 -8.99
C ILE A 90 8.23 -11.14 -9.18
N PRO A 91 8.60 -11.50 -10.42
CA PRO A 91 9.87 -12.20 -10.66
C PRO A 91 11.10 -11.37 -10.30
N ASP A 92 11.05 -10.07 -10.55
CA ASP A 92 12.19 -9.17 -10.32
C ASP A 92 11.67 -7.88 -9.67
N VAL A 93 11.72 -7.85 -8.35
CA VAL A 93 11.21 -6.72 -7.57
C VAL A 93 12.00 -5.44 -7.85
N GLU A 94 13.32 -5.54 -7.95
CA GLU A 94 14.14 -4.36 -8.19
C GLU A 94 13.81 -3.71 -9.53
N LYS A 95 13.62 -4.54 -10.55
CA LYS A 95 13.24 -4.04 -11.86
C LYS A 95 11.84 -3.43 -11.83
N ALA A 96 10.91 -4.07 -11.12
CA ALA A 96 9.54 -3.58 -11.00
C ALA A 96 9.49 -2.22 -10.28
N ARG A 97 10.45 -1.97 -9.39
CA ARG A 97 10.51 -0.71 -8.63
C ARG A 97 11.22 0.42 -9.36
N GLN A 98 11.86 0.15 -10.48
CA GLN A 98 12.55 1.20 -11.23
C GLN A 98 11.55 2.20 -11.81
N PRO A 99 11.94 3.49 -11.85
CA PRO A 99 11.09 4.50 -12.47
C PRO A 99 10.77 4.12 -13.91
N MET A 100 9.54 4.38 -14.30
CA MET A 100 9.10 4.07 -15.65
C MET A 100 9.58 5.15 -16.60
N PHE A 101 10.49 4.79 -17.50
CA PHE A 101 10.87 5.66 -18.58
C PHE A 101 9.90 5.43 -19.73
N THR A 102 9.24 6.48 -20.14
CA THR A 102 8.22 6.40 -21.17
C THR A 102 8.81 6.40 -22.56
N THR A 103 9.46 5.34 -22.94
CA THR A 103 9.94 5.20 -24.31
C THR A 103 9.14 4.15 -25.04
N GLY A 104 7.87 4.27 -25.08
CA GLY A 104 7.11 3.31 -25.84
C GLY A 104 6.21 2.40 -25.04
N GLY A 105 6.09 2.62 -23.80
CA GLY A 105 4.95 2.25 -23.00
C GLY A 105 4.60 0.81 -22.70
N GLU A 106 5.03 -0.16 -23.46
CA GLU A 106 4.56 -1.53 -23.25
C GLU A 106 5.30 -2.30 -22.18
N GLU A 107 6.48 -1.84 -21.84
CA GLU A 107 7.31 -2.51 -20.83
C GLU A 107 7.13 -1.96 -19.44
N ARG A 108 6.13 -1.17 -19.25
CA ARG A 108 5.81 -0.62 -17.94
C ARG A 108 5.36 -1.76 -17.04
N SER A 109 5.91 -1.81 -15.84
CA SER A 109 5.43 -2.77 -14.85
C SER A 109 3.95 -2.52 -14.53
N GLY A 110 3.49 -1.28 -14.65
CA GLY A 110 2.14 -0.90 -14.26
C GLY A 110 1.92 -0.92 -12.77
N MET A 111 2.94 -1.24 -11.98
CA MET A 111 2.80 -1.41 -10.54
C MET A 111 3.01 -0.14 -9.73
N ASN A 112 3.54 0.89 -10.36
CA ASN A 112 3.61 2.24 -9.78
C ASN A 112 4.26 2.33 -8.40
N PHE A 113 5.29 1.53 -8.15
CA PHE A 113 6.00 1.59 -6.88
C PHE A 113 6.65 2.95 -6.65
N THR A 114 7.06 3.62 -7.72
CA THR A 114 7.63 4.96 -7.63
C THR A 114 6.62 5.96 -7.06
N ILE A 115 5.34 5.81 -7.43
CA ILE A 115 4.27 6.65 -6.90
C ILE A 115 4.12 6.41 -5.40
N MET A 116 4.11 5.14 -4.98
CA MET A 116 4.03 4.81 -3.56
C MET A 116 5.19 5.44 -2.78
N GLU A 117 6.40 5.33 -3.31
CA GLU A 117 7.58 5.93 -2.67
C GLU A 117 7.49 7.44 -2.58
N SER A 118 6.88 8.09 -3.58
CA SER A 118 6.74 9.55 -3.60
C SER A 118 5.85 10.07 -2.48
N PHE A 119 4.85 9.29 -2.08
CA PHE A 119 3.86 9.74 -1.12
C PHE A 119 4.03 9.17 0.28
N MET A 120 4.88 8.14 0.42
CA MET A 120 5.14 7.52 1.71
C MET A 120 6.60 7.73 2.10
N ASP A 121 6.91 7.56 3.37
CA ASP A 121 8.28 7.78 3.85
C ASP A 121 9.15 6.56 3.59
N SER A 122 8.58 5.37 3.56
CA SER A 122 9.32 4.17 3.22
C SER A 122 8.42 3.16 2.52
N LEU A 123 9.05 2.33 1.70
CA LEU A 123 8.38 1.29 0.95
C LEU A 123 9.27 0.05 0.95
N LYS A 124 8.72 -1.07 1.38
CA LYS A 124 9.36 -2.38 1.25
C LYS A 124 8.46 -3.27 0.42
N VAL A 125 9.06 -3.98 -0.52
CA VAL A 125 8.35 -4.93 -1.36
C VAL A 125 9.05 -6.26 -1.26
N ARG A 126 8.33 -7.29 -0.85
CA ARG A 126 8.81 -8.67 -0.84
C ARG A 126 7.89 -9.50 -1.70
N SER A 127 8.48 -10.34 -2.53
CA SER A 127 7.69 -11.18 -3.41
C SER A 127 8.38 -12.52 -3.61
N VAL A 128 7.56 -13.56 -3.71
CA VAL A 128 8.02 -14.91 -4.03
C VAL A 128 7.17 -15.38 -5.20
N ALA A 129 7.84 -15.73 -6.30
CA ALA A 129 7.16 -16.19 -7.50
C ALA A 129 6.24 -17.38 -7.17
N GLY A 130 4.99 -17.28 -7.59
CA GLY A 130 3.98 -18.29 -7.33
C GLY A 130 3.35 -18.26 -5.95
N ARG A 131 3.83 -17.40 -5.04
CA ARG A 131 3.30 -17.32 -3.67
C ARG A 131 2.68 -16.00 -3.30
N GLY A 132 3.09 -14.93 -3.97
CA GLY A 132 2.48 -13.63 -3.75
C GLY A 132 3.46 -12.54 -3.39
N THR A 133 2.89 -11.39 -3.04
CA THR A 133 3.65 -10.16 -2.78
C THR A 133 3.16 -9.50 -1.51
N THR A 134 4.09 -8.97 -0.75
CA THR A 134 3.79 -8.15 0.43
C THR A 134 4.44 -6.78 0.26
N VAL A 135 3.63 -5.75 0.35
CA VAL A 135 4.07 -4.35 0.27
C VAL A 135 3.85 -3.72 1.64
N VAL A 136 4.90 -3.13 2.20
CA VAL A 136 4.82 -2.44 3.48
C VAL A 136 5.18 -0.98 3.28
N MET A 137 4.26 -0.10 3.61
CA MET A 137 4.43 1.35 3.47
C MET A 137 4.34 1.99 4.84
N LYS A 138 5.20 2.96 5.11
CA LYS A 138 5.16 3.72 6.36
C LYS A 138 5.13 5.20 6.05
N LYS A 139 4.39 5.93 6.87
CA LYS A 139 4.31 7.38 6.79
C LYS A 139 4.22 7.97 8.19
N LYS A 140 5.11 8.90 8.47
CA LYS A 140 5.03 9.65 9.71
C LYS A 140 4.04 10.80 9.53
N ILE A 141 3.06 10.86 10.41
CA ILE A 141 2.05 11.92 10.40
C ILE A 141 2.55 13.03 11.32
N ALA A 142 2.60 14.25 10.83
CA ALA A 142 3.09 15.37 11.62
C ALA A 142 2.16 15.59 12.83
N PRO A 143 2.73 15.77 14.03
CA PRO A 143 1.90 16.04 15.19
C PRO A 143 1.22 17.39 15.06
N ARG A 144 -0.06 17.44 15.48
CA ARG A 144 -0.82 18.69 15.46
C ARG A 144 -0.52 19.49 16.71
N ILE A 145 -0.45 20.78 16.55
CA ILE A 145 -0.30 21.67 17.69
C ILE A 145 -1.66 21.77 18.36
N LYS A 146 -1.71 21.39 19.62
CA LYS A 146 -2.92 21.54 20.42
C LYS A 146 -2.91 22.92 21.04
N ARG A 147 -4.03 23.57 20.97
CA ARG A 147 -4.22 24.90 21.57
C ARG A 147 -5.00 24.80 22.85
#